data_fdf9723c2dbb9fd5a7538f4339b7bb84
#
_entry.id   fdf9723c2dbb9fd5a7538f4339b7bb84
#
_cell.length_a   1.000
_cell.length_b   1.000
_cell.length_c   1.000
_cell.angle_alpha   90.00
_cell.angle_beta   90.00
_cell.angle_gamma   90.00
#
_symmetry.space_group_name_H-M   'P 1'
#
loop_
_entity.id
_entity.type
_entity.pdbx_description
1 polymer ?
#
loop_
_entity_poly.entity_id
_entity_poly.type
_entity_poly.pdbx_seq_one_letter_code
_entity_poly.pdbx_strand_id
1 'polypeptide(L)'
;MTTTIPRGAVTITRRQAHDADACVEDTRRVLDHIRERDGRIPRKDKRISLQDVADVLGVDGVIWCLGALGEDRLLRMFAVRCARRALRTADVRDPRSWRAVRVAQWHAQGWASEPELSVAARAAAYAATSAWDAERDAAWGAAWGAAWDAEWDAQLNLLLTMAGYGPADTAVGA
;
A
#
# COMPACT_ATOMS: atom_id res chain seq x y z
N MET A 1 5.61 -23.92 8.80
CA MET A 1 5.17 -24.05 7.40
C MET A 1 5.91 -23.01 6.58
N THR A 2 6.60 -23.37 5.51
CA THR A 2 7.34 -22.40 4.65
C THR A 2 6.34 -21.64 3.78
N THR A 3 6.35 -20.32 3.83
CA THR A 3 5.49 -19.50 2.95
C THR A 3 5.88 -19.73 1.50
N THR A 4 4.95 -20.24 0.70
CA THR A 4 5.17 -20.41 -0.74
C THR A 4 5.00 -19.06 -1.42
N ILE A 5 6.08 -18.55 -2.05
CA ILE A 5 6.01 -17.31 -2.83
C ILE A 5 5.30 -17.63 -4.16
N PRO A 6 4.19 -16.93 -4.49
CA PRO A 6 3.50 -17.13 -5.75
C PRO A 6 4.40 -16.83 -6.95
N ARG A 7 4.16 -17.51 -8.07
CA ARG A 7 4.93 -17.29 -9.30
C ARG A 7 4.66 -15.87 -9.83
N GLY A 8 5.73 -15.10 -10.01
CA GLY A 8 5.65 -13.71 -10.48
C GLY A 8 5.35 -12.66 -9.41
N ALA A 9 5.17 -13.06 -8.14
CA ALA A 9 5.00 -12.11 -7.05
C ALA A 9 6.28 -11.30 -6.82
N VAL A 10 6.11 -10.03 -6.45
CA VAL A 10 7.21 -9.13 -6.08
C VAL A 10 7.85 -9.63 -4.79
N THR A 11 9.16 -9.67 -4.75
CA THR A 11 9.95 -10.15 -3.58
C THR A 11 11.13 -9.23 -3.35
N ILE A 12 11.62 -9.15 -2.13
CA ILE A 12 12.85 -8.43 -1.79
C ILE A 12 13.90 -9.41 -1.26
N THR A 13 15.19 -9.10 -1.45
CA THR A 13 16.30 -9.81 -0.81
C THR A 13 16.90 -8.96 0.30
N ARG A 14 17.60 -9.58 1.26
CA ARG A 14 18.33 -8.82 2.29
C ARG A 14 19.38 -7.87 1.69
N ARG A 15 19.98 -8.25 0.55
CA ARG A 15 20.94 -7.38 -0.16
C ARG A 15 20.23 -6.13 -0.67
N GLN A 16 19.10 -6.27 -1.39
CA GLN A 16 18.34 -5.13 -1.90
C GLN A 16 17.85 -4.22 -0.76
N ALA A 17 17.37 -4.80 0.35
CA ALA A 17 16.97 -4.03 1.52
C ALA A 17 18.15 -3.24 2.11
N HIS A 18 19.31 -3.87 2.25
CA HIS A 18 20.54 -3.21 2.73
C HIS A 18 21.00 -2.09 1.79
N ASP A 19 21.02 -2.36 0.47
CA ASP A 19 21.48 -1.40 -0.54
C ASP A 19 20.53 -0.19 -0.68
N ALA A 20 19.29 -0.33 -0.20
CA ALA A 20 18.29 0.74 -0.11
C ALA A 20 18.18 1.36 1.31
N ASP A 21 19.21 1.19 2.15
CA ASP A 21 19.28 1.76 3.50
C ASP A 21 18.08 1.38 4.40
N ALA A 22 17.64 0.12 4.36
CA ALA A 22 16.59 -0.38 5.23
C ALA A 22 16.92 -0.18 6.71
N CYS A 23 15.92 0.17 7.51
CA CYS A 23 16.06 0.23 8.96
C CYS A 23 16.57 -1.11 9.52
N VAL A 24 17.68 -1.07 10.28
CA VAL A 24 18.33 -2.27 10.82
C VAL A 24 17.37 -3.03 11.76
N GLU A 25 16.62 -2.30 12.58
CA GLU A 25 15.68 -2.88 13.54
C GLU A 25 14.52 -3.57 12.82
N ASP A 26 13.91 -2.94 11.82
CA ASP A 26 12.82 -3.53 11.06
C ASP A 26 13.29 -4.76 10.27
N THR A 27 14.48 -4.67 9.67
CA THR A 27 15.10 -5.82 9.01
C THR A 27 15.29 -6.97 9.99
N ARG A 28 15.76 -6.69 11.21
CA ARG A 28 15.94 -7.72 12.25
C ARG A 28 14.61 -8.37 12.62
N ARG A 29 13.55 -7.58 12.86
CA ARG A 29 12.22 -8.08 13.21
C ARG A 29 11.68 -9.04 12.14
N VAL A 30 11.78 -8.69 10.86
CA VAL A 30 11.36 -9.56 9.75
C VAL A 30 12.19 -10.85 9.70
N LEU A 31 13.51 -10.76 9.88
CA LEU A 31 14.38 -11.95 9.87
C LEU A 31 14.14 -12.85 11.07
N ASP A 32 13.83 -12.30 12.25
CA ASP A 32 13.50 -13.07 13.44
C ASP A 32 12.15 -13.80 13.25
N HIS A 33 11.15 -13.14 12.70
CA HIS A 33 9.87 -13.76 12.31
C HIS A 33 10.08 -14.97 11.37
N ILE A 34 10.90 -14.80 10.32
CA ILE A 34 11.21 -15.90 9.39
C ILE A 34 11.99 -17.01 10.10
N ARG A 35 12.93 -16.67 10.98
CA ARG A 35 13.72 -17.64 11.76
C ARG A 35 12.82 -18.48 12.68
N GLU A 36 11.88 -17.87 13.38
CA GLU A 36 10.92 -18.54 14.25
C GLU A 36 10.04 -19.52 13.47
N ARG A 37 9.59 -19.13 12.29
CA ARG A 37 8.77 -20.00 11.42
C ARG A 37 9.57 -21.11 10.74
N ASP A 38 10.73 -20.80 10.15
CA ASP A 38 11.48 -21.69 9.25
C ASP A 38 12.70 -22.36 9.94
N GLY A 39 12.99 -22.01 11.19
CA GLY A 39 14.14 -22.49 11.97
C GLY A 39 15.49 -21.92 11.51
N ARG A 40 15.53 -21.03 10.53
CA ARG A 40 16.77 -20.45 10.00
C ARG A 40 16.56 -19.06 9.37
N ILE A 41 17.59 -18.23 9.44
CA ILE A 41 17.62 -16.94 8.74
C ILE A 41 17.94 -17.15 7.24
N PRO A 42 17.21 -16.53 6.32
CA PRO A 42 17.49 -16.63 4.90
C PRO A 42 18.87 -16.05 4.52
N ARG A 43 19.53 -16.65 3.53
CA ARG A 43 20.77 -16.10 2.96
C ARG A 43 20.53 -14.73 2.33
N LYS A 44 21.62 -13.92 2.16
CA LYS A 44 21.52 -12.52 1.67
C LYS A 44 20.77 -12.38 0.35
N ASP A 45 20.93 -13.34 -0.57
CA ASP A 45 20.34 -13.30 -1.92
C ASP A 45 19.03 -14.11 -2.02
N LYS A 46 18.58 -14.72 -0.92
CA LYS A 46 17.31 -15.46 -0.92
C LYS A 46 16.15 -14.47 -0.94
N ARG A 47 15.16 -14.75 -1.78
CA ARG A 47 13.91 -13.97 -1.85
C ARG A 47 13.14 -14.09 -0.54
N ILE A 48 12.70 -12.95 -0.04
CA ILE A 48 11.78 -12.78 1.09
C ILE A 48 10.45 -12.35 0.50
N SER A 49 9.37 -12.95 0.97
CA SER A 49 8.03 -12.57 0.50
C SER A 49 7.61 -11.23 1.09
N LEU A 50 6.84 -10.44 0.34
CA LEU A 50 6.23 -9.24 0.92
C LEU A 50 5.15 -9.59 1.96
N GLN A 51 4.64 -10.82 1.96
CA GLN A 51 3.78 -11.30 3.03
C GLN A 51 4.53 -11.38 4.37
N ASP A 52 5.77 -11.91 4.39
CA ASP A 52 6.59 -11.92 5.61
C ASP A 52 6.89 -10.50 6.13
N VAL A 53 7.05 -9.54 5.22
CA VAL A 53 7.21 -8.13 5.59
C VAL A 53 5.91 -7.56 6.14
N ALA A 54 4.78 -7.86 5.51
CA ALA A 54 3.45 -7.43 5.91
C ALA A 54 3.07 -7.94 7.31
N ASP A 55 3.36 -9.19 7.61
CA ASP A 55 3.05 -9.83 8.90
C ASP A 55 3.76 -9.15 10.08
N VAL A 56 4.88 -8.45 9.83
CA VAL A 56 5.70 -7.81 10.85
C VAL A 56 5.60 -6.29 10.85
N LEU A 57 5.56 -5.68 9.67
CA LEU A 57 5.67 -4.23 9.48
C LEU A 57 4.39 -3.62 8.88
N GLY A 58 3.39 -4.43 8.55
CA GLY A 58 2.15 -3.95 7.95
C GLY A 58 2.33 -3.34 6.56
N VAL A 59 1.39 -2.48 6.19
CA VAL A 59 1.36 -1.83 4.88
C VAL A 59 2.55 -0.92 4.63
N ASP A 60 3.04 -0.23 5.65
CA ASP A 60 4.18 0.70 5.54
C ASP A 60 5.46 -0.03 5.12
N GLY A 61 5.73 -1.21 5.72
CA GLY A 61 6.85 -2.05 5.33
C GLY A 61 6.76 -2.53 3.89
N VAL A 62 5.57 -2.87 3.42
CA VAL A 62 5.34 -3.28 2.02
C VAL A 62 5.53 -2.11 1.06
N ILE A 63 4.99 -0.92 1.39
CA ILE A 63 5.18 0.32 0.59
C ILE A 63 6.67 0.64 0.48
N TRP A 64 7.40 0.59 1.60
CA TRP A 64 8.85 0.82 1.61
C TRP A 64 9.59 -0.17 0.69
N CYS A 65 9.29 -1.47 0.79
CA CYS A 65 9.91 -2.49 -0.07
C CYS A 65 9.66 -2.24 -1.55
N LEU A 66 8.43 -1.89 -1.92
CA LEU A 66 8.07 -1.58 -3.31
C LEU A 66 8.81 -0.35 -3.82
N GLY A 67 8.96 0.70 -2.99
CA GLY A 67 9.77 1.88 -3.32
C GLY A 67 11.23 1.53 -3.52
N ALA A 68 11.83 0.74 -2.62
CA ALA A 68 13.20 0.25 -2.71
C ALA A 68 13.48 -0.60 -3.97
N LEU A 69 12.45 -1.25 -4.50
CA LEU A 69 12.50 -2.05 -5.72
C LEU A 69 12.21 -1.25 -6.99
N GLY A 70 11.85 0.03 -6.89
CA GLY A 70 11.49 0.88 -8.02
C GLY A 70 10.12 0.57 -8.63
N GLU A 71 9.22 -0.05 -7.86
CA GLU A 71 7.85 -0.40 -8.29
C GLU A 71 6.89 0.81 -8.25
N ASP A 72 7.37 1.97 -8.74
CA ASP A 72 6.66 3.25 -8.70
C ASP A 72 5.28 3.20 -9.33
N ARG A 73 5.15 2.49 -10.45
CA ARG A 73 3.86 2.35 -11.14
C ARG A 73 2.83 1.62 -10.26
N LEU A 74 3.26 0.56 -9.58
CA LEU A 74 2.42 -0.21 -8.68
C LEU A 74 1.98 0.68 -7.49
N LEU A 75 2.91 1.41 -6.88
CA LEU A 75 2.62 2.34 -5.79
C LEU A 75 1.65 3.45 -6.20
N ARG A 76 1.85 4.07 -7.38
CA ARG A 76 0.94 5.09 -7.90
C ARG A 76 -0.46 4.53 -8.15
N MET A 77 -0.56 3.33 -8.73
CA MET A 77 -1.85 2.67 -8.94
C MET A 77 -2.53 2.27 -7.63
N PHE A 78 -1.77 1.87 -6.62
CA PHE A 78 -2.27 1.63 -5.27
C PHE A 78 -2.87 2.91 -4.68
N ALA A 79 -2.13 4.02 -4.70
CA ALA A 79 -2.61 5.32 -4.23
C ALA A 79 -3.91 5.76 -4.93
N VAL A 80 -4.03 5.55 -6.25
CA VAL A 80 -5.27 5.81 -7.01
C VAL A 80 -6.44 4.98 -6.51
N ARG A 81 -6.23 3.70 -6.18
CA ARG A 81 -7.28 2.82 -5.67
C ARG A 81 -7.73 3.22 -4.27
N CYS A 82 -6.80 3.56 -3.39
CA CYS A 82 -7.09 4.08 -2.06
C CYS A 82 -7.89 5.39 -2.14
N ALA A 83 -7.45 6.35 -2.95
CA ALA A 83 -8.16 7.62 -3.15
C ALA A 83 -9.59 7.41 -3.69
N ARG A 84 -9.79 6.53 -4.67
CA ARG A 84 -11.14 6.19 -5.17
C ARG A 84 -12.04 5.59 -4.10
N ARG A 85 -11.48 4.70 -3.27
CA ARG A 85 -12.22 4.10 -2.16
C ARG A 85 -12.63 5.18 -1.16
N ALA A 86 -11.69 6.02 -0.74
CA ALA A 86 -11.95 7.12 0.18
C ALA A 86 -13.06 8.06 -0.35
N LEU A 87 -12.99 8.50 -1.63
CA LEU A 87 -14.02 9.34 -2.22
C LEU A 87 -15.41 8.69 -2.25
N ARG A 88 -15.48 7.39 -2.48
CA ARG A 88 -16.74 6.63 -2.45
C ARG A 88 -17.30 6.50 -1.04
N THR A 89 -16.43 6.15 -0.07
CA THR A 89 -16.83 5.97 1.33
C THR A 89 -17.35 7.28 1.93
N ALA A 90 -16.73 8.41 1.58
CA ALA A 90 -17.13 9.74 2.02
C ALA A 90 -18.25 10.38 1.16
N ASP A 91 -18.84 9.65 0.21
CA ASP A 91 -19.87 10.15 -0.76
C ASP A 91 -19.49 11.50 -1.40
N VAL A 92 -18.20 11.68 -1.72
CA VAL A 92 -17.70 12.92 -2.31
C VAL A 92 -18.24 13.06 -3.74
N ARG A 93 -19.03 14.13 -3.98
CA ARG A 93 -19.67 14.40 -5.29
C ARG A 93 -18.95 15.45 -6.12
N ASP A 94 -17.95 16.13 -5.56
CA ASP A 94 -17.21 17.17 -6.26
C ASP A 94 -16.45 16.59 -7.48
N PRO A 95 -16.74 17.06 -8.70
CA PRO A 95 -16.13 16.53 -9.91
C PRO A 95 -14.62 16.79 -9.99
N ARG A 96 -14.10 17.80 -9.28
CA ARG A 96 -12.67 18.14 -9.24
C ARG A 96 -11.87 17.05 -8.54
N SER A 97 -12.38 16.52 -7.44
CA SER A 97 -11.78 15.40 -6.70
C SER A 97 -11.72 14.14 -7.57
N TRP A 98 -12.80 13.79 -8.24
CA TRP A 98 -12.85 12.66 -9.16
C TRP A 98 -11.95 12.82 -10.39
N ARG A 99 -11.86 14.05 -10.92
CA ARG A 99 -10.92 14.38 -12.00
C ARG A 99 -9.48 14.20 -11.58
N ALA A 100 -9.09 14.65 -10.37
CA ALA A 100 -7.74 14.49 -9.86
C ALA A 100 -7.32 13.01 -9.78
N VAL A 101 -8.19 12.15 -9.24
CA VAL A 101 -7.94 10.70 -9.18
C VAL A 101 -7.83 10.09 -10.58
N ARG A 102 -8.61 10.56 -11.55
CA ARG A 102 -8.52 10.10 -12.95
C ARG A 102 -7.19 10.52 -13.59
N VAL A 103 -6.78 11.77 -13.39
CA VAL A 103 -5.49 12.27 -13.91
C VAL A 103 -4.33 11.53 -13.25
N ALA A 104 -4.39 11.27 -11.93
CA ALA A 104 -3.41 10.46 -11.23
C ALA A 104 -3.30 9.03 -11.80
N GLN A 105 -4.43 8.42 -12.17
CA GLN A 105 -4.41 7.13 -12.86
C GLN A 105 -3.73 7.23 -14.23
N TRP A 106 -4.05 8.24 -15.02
CA TRP A 106 -3.43 8.45 -16.34
C TRP A 106 -1.93 8.69 -16.21
N HIS A 107 -1.52 9.48 -15.21
CA HIS A 107 -0.10 9.69 -14.92
C HIS A 107 0.62 8.38 -14.55
N ALA A 108 0.03 7.55 -13.68
CA ALA A 108 0.58 6.23 -13.34
C ALA A 108 0.69 5.29 -14.56
N GLN A 109 -0.12 5.51 -15.59
CA GLN A 109 -0.11 4.77 -16.86
C GLN A 109 0.82 5.40 -17.91
N GLY A 110 1.39 6.58 -17.64
CA GLY A 110 2.21 7.33 -18.58
C GLY A 110 1.43 8.13 -19.62
N TRP A 111 0.12 8.35 -19.40
CA TRP A 111 -0.77 9.05 -20.34
C TRP A 111 -1.02 10.52 -19.95
N ALA A 112 -0.65 10.92 -18.75
CA ALA A 112 -0.68 12.31 -18.30
C ALA A 112 0.69 12.74 -17.81
N SER A 113 1.01 14.01 -18.03
CA SER A 113 2.26 14.63 -17.60
C SER A 113 2.20 15.07 -16.12
N GLU A 114 3.36 15.31 -15.52
CA GLU A 114 3.49 15.86 -14.17
C GLU A 114 2.77 17.22 -13.99
N PRO A 115 2.86 18.19 -14.95
CA PRO A 115 2.08 19.43 -14.87
C PRO A 115 0.56 19.21 -14.82
N GLU A 116 0.03 18.26 -15.61
CA GLU A 116 -1.41 17.95 -15.61
C GLU A 116 -1.83 17.35 -14.26
N LEU A 117 -1.02 16.46 -13.68
CA LEU A 117 -1.23 15.92 -12.34
C LEU A 117 -1.24 17.04 -11.29
N SER A 118 -0.26 17.94 -11.32
CA SER A 118 -0.16 19.07 -10.39
C SER A 118 -1.37 20.02 -10.46
N VAL A 119 -1.85 20.33 -11.66
CA VAL A 119 -3.06 21.17 -11.85
C VAL A 119 -4.29 20.49 -11.27
N ALA A 120 -4.46 19.20 -11.55
CA ALA A 120 -5.61 18.43 -11.07
C ALA A 120 -5.59 18.29 -9.53
N ALA A 121 -4.41 18.06 -8.93
CA ALA A 121 -4.23 17.96 -7.49
C ALA A 121 -4.58 19.29 -6.78
N ARG A 122 -4.14 20.42 -7.32
CA ARG A 122 -4.50 21.75 -6.78
C ARG A 122 -6.00 22.02 -6.84
N ALA A 123 -6.65 21.67 -7.95
CA ALA A 123 -8.10 21.83 -8.08
C ALA A 123 -8.87 20.99 -7.06
N ALA A 124 -8.40 19.76 -6.77
CA ALA A 124 -8.98 18.90 -5.74
C ALA A 124 -8.73 19.45 -4.31
N ALA A 125 -7.55 20.00 -4.04
CA ALA A 125 -7.24 20.63 -2.76
C ALA A 125 -8.17 21.83 -2.46
N TYR A 126 -8.45 22.66 -3.46
CA TYR A 126 -9.46 23.72 -3.31
C TYR A 126 -10.87 23.19 -3.06
N ALA A 127 -11.24 22.06 -3.67
CA ALA A 127 -12.51 21.41 -3.40
C ALA A 127 -12.61 20.90 -1.96
N ALA A 128 -11.53 20.29 -1.46
CA ALA A 128 -11.48 19.74 -0.11
C ALA A 128 -11.54 20.83 0.97
N THR A 129 -10.86 21.98 0.77
CA THR A 129 -10.94 23.11 1.72
C THR A 129 -12.34 23.68 1.86
N SER A 130 -13.12 23.72 0.77
CA SER A 130 -14.51 24.19 0.83
C SER A 130 -15.48 23.20 1.48
N ALA A 131 -15.18 21.90 1.45
CA ALA A 131 -15.95 20.86 2.12
C ALA A 131 -15.61 20.73 3.61
N TRP A 132 -14.34 20.98 3.97
CA TRP A 132 -13.85 20.81 5.34
C TRP A 132 -14.51 21.75 6.35
N ASP A 133 -14.91 22.95 5.94
CA ASP A 133 -15.58 23.89 6.82
C ASP A 133 -17.01 23.46 7.21
N ALA A 134 -17.63 22.55 6.43
CA ALA A 134 -18.98 22.04 6.68
C ALA A 134 -19.03 20.71 7.46
N GLU A 135 -17.99 19.92 7.42
CA GLU A 135 -17.97 18.54 7.98
C GLU A 135 -17.13 18.39 9.27
N ARG A 136 -16.35 19.39 9.63
CA ARG A 136 -15.40 19.29 10.74
C ARG A 136 -16.04 19.04 12.11
N ASP A 137 -17.28 19.40 12.32
CA ASP A 137 -17.93 19.34 13.63
C ASP A 137 -18.70 18.03 13.90
N ALA A 138 -19.04 17.23 12.90
CA ALA A 138 -19.91 16.07 13.06
C ALA A 138 -19.22 14.70 13.14
N ALA A 139 -18.01 14.54 12.62
CA ALA A 139 -17.41 13.21 12.36
C ALA A 139 -16.25 12.79 13.28
N TRP A 140 -15.77 13.66 14.17
CA TRP A 140 -14.49 13.46 14.89
C TRP A 140 -14.53 12.49 16.07
N GLY A 141 -15.66 12.12 16.58
CA GLY A 141 -15.72 11.47 17.91
C GLY A 141 -15.89 9.96 17.96
N ALA A 142 -16.53 9.33 17.00
CA ALA A 142 -17.07 7.98 17.22
C ALA A 142 -16.53 6.85 16.30
N ALA A 143 -15.82 7.18 15.22
CA ALA A 143 -15.49 6.19 14.19
C ALA A 143 -13.98 5.90 14.01
N TRP A 144 -13.10 6.54 14.79
CA TRP A 144 -11.66 6.53 14.50
C TRP A 144 -10.95 5.19 14.73
N GLY A 145 -11.25 4.46 15.80
CA GLY A 145 -10.51 3.25 16.15
C GLY A 145 -10.79 2.07 15.20
N ALA A 146 -12.01 1.56 15.23
CA ALA A 146 -12.36 0.33 14.50
C ALA A 146 -12.40 0.50 12.96
N ALA A 147 -12.78 1.70 12.48
CA ALA A 147 -12.76 1.99 11.06
C ALA A 147 -11.34 2.13 10.49
N TRP A 148 -10.41 2.59 11.32
CA TRP A 148 -9.00 2.73 10.96
C TRP A 148 -8.33 1.38 10.74
N ASP A 149 -8.45 0.46 11.69
CA ASP A 149 -7.86 -0.88 11.62
C ASP A 149 -8.39 -1.67 10.41
N ALA A 150 -9.71 -1.64 10.19
CA ALA A 150 -10.34 -2.30 9.04
C ALA A 150 -9.88 -1.70 7.70
N GLU A 151 -9.63 -0.39 7.63
CA GLU A 151 -9.12 0.24 6.41
C GLU A 151 -7.64 -0.11 6.16
N TRP A 152 -6.81 -0.20 7.19
CA TRP A 152 -5.42 -0.64 7.09
C TRP A 152 -5.31 -2.07 6.56
N ASP A 153 -6.09 -2.99 7.09
CA ASP A 153 -6.15 -4.38 6.63
C ASP A 153 -6.60 -4.46 5.17
N ALA A 154 -7.60 -3.67 4.80
CA ALA A 154 -8.08 -3.64 3.43
C ALA A 154 -7.07 -3.04 2.45
N GLN A 155 -6.31 -2.03 2.87
CA GLN A 155 -5.22 -1.45 2.07
C GLN A 155 -4.07 -2.43 1.93
N LEU A 156 -3.68 -3.10 3.00
CA LEU A 156 -2.63 -4.13 2.98
C LEU A 156 -3.00 -5.27 2.03
N ASN A 157 -4.21 -5.82 2.14
CA ASN A 157 -4.69 -6.88 1.25
C ASN A 157 -4.73 -6.44 -0.22
N LEU A 158 -5.14 -5.20 -0.49
CA LEU A 158 -5.12 -4.63 -1.83
C LEU A 158 -3.69 -4.55 -2.38
N LEU A 159 -2.75 -4.05 -1.58
CA LEU A 159 -1.35 -3.87 -1.98
C LEU A 159 -0.67 -5.21 -2.25
N LEU A 160 -0.86 -6.20 -1.36
CA LEU A 160 -0.34 -7.55 -1.53
C LEU A 160 -0.91 -8.22 -2.80
N THR A 161 -2.22 -8.08 -3.04
CA THR A 161 -2.85 -8.58 -4.28
C THR A 161 -2.21 -7.94 -5.52
N MET A 162 -1.95 -6.64 -5.51
CA MET A 162 -1.30 -5.94 -6.62
C MET A 162 0.16 -6.35 -6.80
N ALA A 163 0.85 -6.73 -5.73
CA ALA A 163 2.22 -7.24 -5.75
C ALA A 163 2.32 -8.73 -6.15
N GLY A 164 1.18 -9.36 -6.49
CA GLY A 164 1.11 -10.75 -6.97
C GLY A 164 0.88 -11.79 -5.86
N TYR A 165 0.58 -11.38 -4.65
CA TYR A 165 0.09 -12.26 -3.59
C TYR A 165 -1.44 -12.25 -3.70
N GLY A 166 -2.03 -13.34 -4.19
CA GLY A 166 -3.49 -13.49 -4.23
C GLY A 166 -4.10 -13.37 -2.84
N PRO A 167 -5.44 -13.22 -2.72
CA PRO A 167 -6.10 -13.40 -1.43
C PRO A 167 -5.58 -14.72 -0.88
N ALA A 168 -5.14 -14.71 0.39
CA ALA A 168 -4.71 -15.94 1.04
C ALA A 168 -5.79 -16.97 0.71
N ASP A 169 -5.42 -18.04 -0.02
CA ASP A 169 -6.30 -19.15 -0.25
C ASP A 169 -6.73 -19.60 1.14
N THR A 170 -7.92 -19.18 1.55
CA THR A 170 -8.65 -19.86 2.59
C THR A 170 -8.96 -21.22 1.98
N ALA A 171 -7.98 -22.12 2.04
CA ALA A 171 -8.19 -23.53 1.81
C ALA A 171 -9.21 -23.98 2.84
N VAL A 172 -10.49 -23.80 2.48
CA VAL A 172 -11.57 -24.51 3.09
C VAL A 172 -11.32 -25.97 2.71
N GLY A 173 -10.66 -26.67 3.65
CA GLY A 173 -10.63 -28.12 3.62
C GLY A 173 -12.07 -28.59 3.70
N ALA A 174 -12.52 -29.21 2.63
CA ALA A 174 -13.66 -30.10 2.63
C ALA A 174 -13.25 -31.44 3.22
#